data_074b9b060fad6399b5133dadbcf930f7
#
_entry.id   074b9b060fad6399b5133dadbcf930f7
#
_cell.length_a   1.000
_cell.length_b   1.000
_cell.length_c   1.000
_cell.angle_alpha   90.00
_cell.angle_beta   90.00
_cell.angle_gamma   90.00
#
_symmetry.space_group_name_H-M   'P 1'
#
loop_
_entity.id
_entity.type
_entity.pdbx_description
1 polymer ?
#
loop_
_entity_poly.entity_id
_entity_poly.type
_entity_poly.pdbx_seq_one_letter_code
_entity_poly.pdbx_strand_id
1 'polypeptide(L)'
;MTLAHAVAQTGSGFLSPTGVEIAFLLVGVATLAAAVLTVTTRQLVHAALWLVVALGGLAVEYLLLTAEFIAWVQVLIYVGSVVVLLLFGLMLTKAPIGRSADADSGNRAAALTVAAAAAAVLVWVVVDAFRTTWIDLEGPAQGSTRVAGEILFRHWVLPFEALSVLLLAALVGAIVLSRKSPEGREGKS
;
A
#
# COMPACT_ATOMS: atom_id res chain seq x y z
N MET A 1 -30.68 13.69 37.70
CA MET A 1 -29.74 12.74 37.05
C MET A 1 -29.40 13.19 35.60
N THR A 2 -29.52 14.47 35.28
CA THR A 2 -29.45 15.02 33.90
C THR A 2 -28.34 16.05 33.69
N LEU A 3 -27.60 16.44 34.72
CA LEU A 3 -26.46 17.38 34.58
C LEU A 3 -25.11 16.69 34.40
N ALA A 4 -24.99 15.42 34.76
CA ALA A 4 -23.73 14.66 34.57
C ALA A 4 -23.51 14.20 33.13
N HIS A 5 -24.57 14.04 32.33
CA HIS A 5 -24.44 13.71 30.89
C HIS A 5 -24.14 14.93 30.00
N ALA A 6 -24.41 16.13 30.45
CA ALA A 6 -24.14 17.36 29.69
C ALA A 6 -22.69 17.80 29.78
N VAL A 7 -21.91 17.35 30.76
CA VAL A 7 -20.50 17.72 30.96
C VAL A 7 -19.55 16.80 30.18
N ALA A 8 -20.01 15.61 29.74
CA ALA A 8 -19.19 14.69 28.99
C ALA A 8 -19.09 14.98 27.46
N GLN A 9 -19.85 15.95 26.94
CA GLN A 9 -19.86 16.29 25.52
C GLN A 9 -19.08 17.56 25.14
N THR A 10 -18.36 18.17 26.08
CA THR A 10 -17.54 19.36 25.78
C THR A 10 -16.06 19.02 25.63
N GLY A 11 -15.71 18.06 24.78
CA GLY A 11 -14.32 17.63 24.62
C GLY A 11 -13.84 17.33 23.21
N SER A 12 -14.68 17.36 22.20
CA SER A 12 -14.23 17.15 20.81
C SER A 12 -14.13 18.47 20.03
N GLY A 13 -13.40 19.43 20.57
CA GLY A 13 -12.99 20.59 19.81
C GLY A 13 -11.86 20.18 18.85
N PHE A 14 -11.85 20.75 17.64
CA PHE A 14 -10.81 20.60 16.61
C PHE A 14 -9.35 20.75 17.14
N LEU A 15 -9.17 21.23 18.35
CA LEU A 15 -7.89 21.48 19.01
C LEU A 15 -7.52 20.48 20.11
N SER A 16 -8.32 19.45 20.36
CA SER A 16 -8.00 18.35 21.30
C SER A 16 -7.97 17.01 20.54
N PRO A 17 -6.85 16.67 19.89
CA PRO A 17 -6.76 15.43 19.13
C PRO A 17 -6.93 14.24 20.07
N THR A 18 -7.77 13.29 19.67
CA THR A 18 -7.92 12.01 20.37
C THR A 18 -6.64 11.21 20.27
N GLY A 19 -6.40 10.28 21.22
CA GLY A 19 -5.19 9.43 21.16
C GLY A 19 -5.06 8.67 19.82
N VAL A 20 -6.18 8.33 19.17
CA VAL A 20 -6.20 7.67 17.86
C VAL A 20 -5.69 8.61 16.75
N GLU A 21 -6.10 9.88 16.76
CA GLU A 21 -5.64 10.87 15.78
C GLU A 21 -4.13 11.14 15.90
N ILE A 22 -3.63 11.21 17.13
CA ILE A 22 -2.18 11.35 17.37
C ILE A 22 -1.45 10.11 16.87
N ALA A 23 -1.95 8.91 17.17
CA ALA A 23 -1.35 7.66 16.68
C ALA A 23 -1.34 7.59 15.15
N PHE A 24 -2.46 7.98 14.50
CA PHE A 24 -2.58 8.03 13.06
C PHE A 24 -1.56 9.00 12.43
N LEU A 25 -1.43 10.21 12.98
CA LEU A 25 -0.45 11.18 12.48
C LEU A 25 0.99 10.70 12.65
N LEU A 26 1.32 10.08 13.79
CA LEU A 26 2.66 9.55 14.04
C LEU A 26 3.01 8.39 13.09
N VAL A 27 2.08 7.45 12.92
CA VAL A 27 2.24 6.33 11.97
C VAL A 27 2.32 6.86 10.54
N GLY A 28 1.45 7.82 10.18
CA GLY A 28 1.43 8.45 8.85
C GLY A 28 2.76 9.12 8.51
N VAL A 29 3.31 9.90 9.42
CA VAL A 29 4.64 10.54 9.23
C VAL A 29 5.74 9.49 9.09
N ALA A 30 5.73 8.44 9.93
CA ALA A 30 6.71 7.37 9.84
C ALA A 30 6.60 6.59 8.53
N THR A 31 5.38 6.29 8.09
CA THR A 31 5.06 5.62 6.83
C THR A 31 5.52 6.46 5.63
N LEU A 32 5.22 7.75 5.64
CA LEU A 32 5.68 8.69 4.60
C LEU A 32 7.21 8.77 4.54
N ALA A 33 7.86 8.88 5.71
CA ALA A 33 9.32 8.88 5.78
C ALA A 33 9.92 7.60 5.19
N ALA A 34 9.36 6.43 5.53
CA ALA A 34 9.79 5.15 4.98
C ALA A 34 9.57 5.08 3.45
N ALA A 35 8.45 5.61 2.94
CA ALA A 35 8.18 5.69 1.51
C ALA A 35 9.20 6.59 0.78
N VAL A 36 9.54 7.75 1.35
CA VAL A 36 10.58 8.64 0.80
C VAL A 36 11.95 7.94 0.82
N LEU A 37 12.29 7.24 1.90
CA LEU A 37 13.54 6.48 2.00
C LEU A 37 13.58 5.34 0.99
N THR A 38 12.47 4.70 0.67
CA THR A 38 12.36 3.66 -0.36
C THR A 38 12.85 4.17 -1.71
N VAL A 39 12.41 5.36 -2.12
CA VAL A 39 12.74 5.92 -3.45
C VAL A 39 14.05 6.70 -3.49
N THR A 40 14.57 7.14 -2.35
CA THR A 40 15.83 7.91 -2.27
C THR A 40 17.05 7.05 -1.99
N THR A 41 16.85 5.84 -1.45
CA THR A 41 17.95 4.92 -1.11
C THR A 41 18.56 4.35 -2.38
N ARG A 42 19.89 4.44 -2.48
CA ARG A 42 20.67 3.98 -3.64
C ARG A 42 20.94 2.48 -3.67
N GLN A 43 20.64 1.77 -2.60
CA GLN A 43 20.85 0.33 -2.47
C GLN A 43 19.50 -0.38 -2.59
N LEU A 44 19.33 -1.21 -3.61
CA LEU A 44 18.06 -1.91 -3.90
C LEU A 44 17.53 -2.73 -2.72
N VAL A 45 18.42 -3.41 -2.00
CA VAL A 45 18.01 -4.19 -0.83
C VAL A 45 17.49 -3.31 0.31
N HIS A 46 18.15 -2.18 0.58
CA HIS A 46 17.68 -1.23 1.59
C HIS A 46 16.39 -0.55 1.16
N ALA A 47 16.24 -0.22 -0.13
CA ALA A 47 14.98 0.29 -0.69
C ALA A 47 13.83 -0.70 -0.45
N ALA A 48 14.06 -1.99 -0.73
CA ALA A 48 13.05 -3.02 -0.49
C ALA A 48 12.70 -3.20 1.00
N LEU A 49 13.66 -3.07 1.91
CA LEU A 49 13.39 -3.10 3.36
C LEU A 49 12.57 -1.87 3.82
N TRP A 50 12.88 -0.67 3.31
CA TRP A 50 12.07 0.52 3.59
C TRP A 50 10.66 0.41 3.00
N LEU A 51 10.52 -0.26 1.83
CA LEU A 51 9.22 -0.57 1.26
C LEU A 51 8.38 -1.46 2.19
N VAL A 52 8.99 -2.47 2.83
CA VAL A 52 8.29 -3.30 3.85
C VAL A 52 7.75 -2.42 4.98
N VAL A 53 8.58 -1.50 5.49
CA VAL A 53 8.18 -0.60 6.59
C VAL A 53 7.03 0.32 6.14
N ALA A 54 7.12 0.89 4.94
CA ALA A 54 6.07 1.75 4.38
C ALA A 54 4.74 0.99 4.21
N LEU A 55 4.77 -0.20 3.60
CA LEU A 55 3.57 -1.00 3.40
C LEU A 55 2.98 -1.55 4.71
N GLY A 56 3.84 -1.89 5.68
CA GLY A 56 3.41 -2.26 7.02
C GLY A 56 2.77 -1.10 7.79
N GLY A 57 3.33 0.10 7.66
CA GLY A 57 2.75 1.32 8.21
C GLY A 57 1.36 1.61 7.66
N LEU A 58 1.15 1.47 6.35
CA LEU A 58 -0.18 1.58 5.73
C LEU A 58 -1.18 0.57 6.31
N ALA A 59 -0.75 -0.67 6.59
CA ALA A 59 -1.63 -1.65 7.22
C ALA A 59 -2.08 -1.20 8.63
N VAL A 60 -1.18 -0.59 9.40
CA VAL A 60 -1.53 -0.03 10.72
C VAL A 60 -2.50 1.15 10.58
N GLU A 61 -2.32 2.01 9.58
CA GLU A 61 -3.26 3.11 9.30
C GLU A 61 -4.65 2.59 8.95
N TYR A 62 -4.74 1.54 8.12
CA TYR A 62 -6.03 0.90 7.84
C TYR A 62 -6.70 0.34 9.10
N LEU A 63 -5.93 -0.24 10.04
CA LEU A 63 -6.48 -0.69 11.33
C LEU A 63 -6.99 0.48 12.18
N LEU A 64 -6.25 1.58 12.23
CA LEU A 64 -6.67 2.78 12.95
C LEU A 64 -7.96 3.40 12.37
N LEU A 65 -8.18 3.24 11.07
CA LEU A 65 -9.41 3.64 10.37
C LEU A 65 -10.52 2.57 10.42
N THR A 66 -10.39 1.53 11.25
CA THR A 66 -11.34 0.41 11.37
C THR A 66 -11.55 -0.40 10.07
N ALA A 67 -10.66 -0.26 9.10
CA ALA A 67 -10.69 -0.98 7.83
C ALA A 67 -9.95 -2.32 7.94
N GLU A 68 -10.39 -3.21 8.82
CA GLU A 68 -9.73 -4.47 9.16
C GLU A 68 -9.48 -5.36 7.94
N PHE A 69 -10.48 -5.50 7.06
CA PHE A 69 -10.34 -6.33 5.86
C PHE A 69 -9.19 -5.86 4.97
N ILE A 70 -9.14 -4.56 4.70
CA ILE A 70 -8.07 -3.97 3.86
C ILE A 70 -6.71 -4.09 4.55
N ALA A 71 -6.64 -3.93 5.87
CA ALA A 71 -5.40 -4.09 6.62
C ALA A 71 -4.84 -5.52 6.50
N TRP A 72 -5.68 -6.54 6.62
CA TRP A 72 -5.27 -7.93 6.44
C TRP A 72 -4.82 -8.24 5.01
N VAL A 73 -5.55 -7.73 4.01
CA VAL A 73 -5.15 -7.83 2.59
C VAL A 73 -3.81 -7.17 2.35
N GLN A 74 -3.58 -5.98 2.91
CA GLN A 74 -2.31 -5.25 2.83
C GLN A 74 -1.14 -6.08 3.36
N VAL A 75 -1.30 -6.70 4.54
CA VAL A 75 -0.24 -7.52 5.14
C VAL A 75 -0.03 -8.81 4.35
N LEU A 76 -1.09 -9.55 4.04
CA LEU A 76 -0.97 -10.87 3.43
C LEU A 76 -0.48 -10.80 1.98
N ILE A 77 -1.01 -9.88 1.19
CA ILE A 77 -0.69 -9.78 -0.24
C ILE A 77 0.53 -8.89 -0.45
N TYR A 78 0.50 -7.64 0.02
CA TYR A 78 1.59 -6.70 -0.29
C TYR A 78 2.86 -7.00 0.50
N VAL A 79 2.78 -7.10 1.83
CA VAL A 79 3.97 -7.37 2.65
C VAL A 79 4.37 -8.84 2.55
N GLY A 80 3.42 -9.76 2.63
CA GLY A 80 3.69 -11.20 2.67
C GLY A 80 4.06 -11.80 1.31
N SER A 81 3.33 -11.48 0.25
CA SER A 81 3.53 -12.11 -1.05
C SER A 81 4.37 -11.26 -2.00
N VAL A 82 3.95 -10.03 -2.28
CA VAL A 82 4.58 -9.18 -3.31
C VAL A 82 5.99 -8.78 -2.91
N VAL A 83 6.20 -8.30 -1.69
CA VAL A 83 7.53 -7.87 -1.24
C VAL A 83 8.47 -9.06 -1.07
N VAL A 84 7.99 -10.18 -0.55
CA VAL A 84 8.80 -11.39 -0.43
C VAL A 84 9.25 -11.90 -1.80
N LEU A 85 8.33 -11.90 -2.79
CA LEU A 85 8.67 -12.25 -4.16
C LEU A 85 9.69 -11.28 -4.77
N LEU A 86 9.54 -9.97 -4.50
CA LEU A 86 10.47 -8.94 -4.94
C LEU A 86 11.86 -9.15 -4.31
N LEU A 87 11.94 -9.39 -3.00
CA LEU A 87 13.21 -9.66 -2.32
C LEU A 87 13.87 -10.94 -2.83
N PHE A 88 13.09 -11.99 -3.07
CA PHE A 88 13.58 -13.22 -3.66
C PHE A 88 14.09 -12.99 -5.09
N GLY A 89 13.36 -12.23 -5.90
CA GLY A 89 13.80 -11.84 -7.23
C GLY A 89 15.09 -11.03 -7.22
N LEU A 90 15.23 -10.07 -6.29
CA LEU A 90 16.47 -9.30 -6.12
C LEU A 90 17.66 -10.17 -5.70
N MET A 91 17.41 -11.18 -4.89
CA MET A 91 18.46 -12.13 -4.46
C MET A 91 18.88 -13.07 -5.59
N LEU A 92 17.96 -13.46 -6.48
CA LEU A 92 18.22 -14.35 -7.60
C LEU A 92 18.89 -13.65 -8.79
N THR A 93 18.65 -12.35 -8.95
CA THR A 93 19.32 -11.52 -9.96
C THR A 93 20.68 -11.07 -9.42
N LYS A 94 21.65 -10.80 -10.31
CA LYS A 94 22.90 -10.13 -9.93
C LYS A 94 22.62 -8.65 -9.62
N ALA A 95 21.72 -8.41 -8.65
CA ALA A 95 21.51 -7.06 -8.16
C ALA A 95 22.85 -6.54 -7.61
N PRO A 96 23.37 -5.41 -8.10
CA PRO A 96 24.64 -4.88 -7.63
C PRO A 96 24.54 -4.61 -6.13
N ILE A 97 25.41 -5.27 -5.35
CA ILE A 97 25.52 -5.09 -3.89
C ILE A 97 26.02 -3.66 -3.56
N GLY A 98 26.30 -2.83 -4.57
CA GLY A 98 26.78 -1.47 -4.46
C GLY A 98 25.86 -0.44 -5.13
N ARG A 99 26.32 0.81 -5.18
CA ARG A 99 25.67 1.89 -5.93
C ARG A 99 25.62 1.51 -7.41
N SER A 100 24.44 1.31 -7.95
CA SER A 100 24.25 1.15 -9.39
C SER A 100 24.32 2.52 -10.03
N ALA A 101 25.40 2.81 -10.76
CA ALA A 101 25.53 4.05 -11.51
C ALA A 101 24.41 4.21 -12.58
N ASP A 102 23.88 3.08 -13.07
CA ASP A 102 22.84 3.03 -14.10
C ASP A 102 21.41 3.19 -13.55
N ALA A 103 21.22 3.21 -12.22
CA ALA A 103 19.90 3.42 -11.62
C ALA A 103 19.50 4.90 -11.54
N ASP A 104 20.45 5.81 -11.81
CA ASP A 104 20.20 7.24 -11.79
C ASP A 104 19.82 7.71 -13.22
N SER A 105 18.54 8.04 -13.43
CA SER A 105 18.11 8.72 -14.66
C SER A 105 18.84 10.06 -14.78
N GLY A 106 19.38 10.35 -15.96
CA GLY A 106 20.19 11.56 -16.22
C GLY A 106 19.43 12.89 -16.00
N ASN A 107 18.12 12.86 -15.81
CA ASN A 107 17.28 14.06 -15.63
C ASN A 107 16.46 14.00 -14.33
N ARG A 108 17.16 14.07 -13.18
CA ARG A 108 16.55 14.08 -11.85
C ARG A 108 15.61 15.27 -11.63
N ALA A 109 15.93 16.43 -12.23
CA ALA A 109 15.08 17.61 -12.08
C ALA A 109 13.71 17.39 -12.74
N ALA A 110 13.66 16.85 -13.95
CA ALA A 110 12.40 16.53 -14.61
C ALA A 110 11.61 15.46 -13.85
N ALA A 111 12.27 14.41 -13.34
CA ALA A 111 11.60 13.39 -12.54
C ALA A 111 10.99 13.97 -11.25
N LEU A 112 11.73 14.84 -10.54
CA LEU A 112 11.24 15.51 -9.34
C LEU A 112 10.09 16.47 -9.61
N THR A 113 10.15 17.23 -10.70
CA THR A 113 9.05 18.15 -11.06
C THR A 113 7.77 17.40 -11.41
N VAL A 114 7.86 16.31 -12.17
CA VAL A 114 6.70 15.47 -12.51
C VAL A 114 6.13 14.81 -11.24
N ALA A 115 6.99 14.24 -10.40
CA ALA A 115 6.56 13.61 -9.14
C ALA A 115 5.91 14.63 -8.18
N ALA A 116 6.51 15.82 -8.03
CA ALA A 116 5.95 16.88 -7.19
C ALA A 116 4.61 17.40 -7.74
N ALA A 117 4.48 17.58 -9.05
CA ALA A 117 3.24 17.99 -9.69
C ALA A 117 2.14 16.93 -9.49
N ALA A 118 2.46 15.65 -9.70
CA ALA A 118 1.52 14.55 -9.48
C ALA A 118 1.08 14.47 -8.01
N ALA A 119 2.01 14.59 -7.07
CA ALA A 119 1.72 14.61 -5.64
C ALA A 119 0.84 15.80 -5.26
N ALA A 120 1.15 17.01 -5.76
CA ALA A 120 0.36 18.21 -5.51
C ALA A 120 -1.08 18.10 -6.03
N VAL A 121 -1.27 17.56 -7.24
CA VAL A 121 -2.61 17.32 -7.82
C VAL A 121 -3.37 16.30 -6.98
N LEU A 122 -2.71 15.20 -6.59
CA LEU A 122 -3.34 14.17 -5.76
C LEU A 122 -3.79 14.73 -4.40
N VAL A 123 -2.90 15.45 -3.70
CA VAL A 123 -3.21 16.08 -2.42
C VAL A 123 -4.35 17.08 -2.57
N TRP A 124 -4.31 17.92 -3.62
CA TRP A 124 -5.38 18.88 -3.88
C TRP A 124 -6.74 18.20 -4.10
N VAL A 125 -6.79 17.17 -4.94
CA VAL A 125 -8.02 16.40 -5.20
C VAL A 125 -8.56 15.76 -3.93
N VAL A 126 -7.70 15.11 -3.15
CA VAL A 126 -8.11 14.46 -1.90
C VAL A 126 -8.62 15.50 -0.89
N VAL A 127 -7.89 16.59 -0.68
CA VAL A 127 -8.30 17.66 0.24
C VAL A 127 -9.62 18.26 -0.22
N ASP A 128 -9.79 18.56 -1.50
CA ASP A 128 -11.04 19.15 -2.01
C ASP A 128 -12.23 18.19 -1.88
N ALA A 129 -12.03 16.90 -2.15
CA ALA A 129 -13.08 15.89 -2.06
C ALA A 129 -13.55 15.63 -0.61
N PHE A 130 -12.62 15.69 0.36
CA PHE A 130 -12.91 15.26 1.74
C PHE A 130 -12.92 16.40 2.78
N ARG A 131 -12.65 17.63 2.40
CA ARG A 131 -12.59 18.79 3.33
C ARG A 131 -13.86 19.01 4.16
N THR A 132 -15.01 18.51 3.72
CA THR A 132 -16.30 18.64 4.41
C THR A 132 -16.83 17.31 4.94
N THR A 133 -16.07 16.23 4.80
CA THR A 133 -16.50 14.87 5.17
C THR A 133 -15.85 14.50 6.51
N TRP A 134 -16.66 14.11 7.49
CA TRP A 134 -16.21 13.56 8.77
C TRP A 134 -16.42 12.06 8.77
N ILE A 135 -15.41 11.33 9.23
CA ILE A 135 -15.51 9.88 9.43
C ILE A 135 -15.84 9.66 10.90
N ASP A 136 -17.02 9.08 11.18
CA ASP A 136 -17.40 8.66 12.51
C ASP A 136 -16.72 7.32 12.81
N LEU A 137 -15.71 7.34 13.67
CA LEU A 137 -14.98 6.15 14.11
C LEU A 137 -15.66 5.45 15.30
N GLU A 138 -16.66 6.07 15.93
CA GLU A 138 -17.42 5.49 17.04
C GLU A 138 -18.59 4.61 16.56
N GLY A 139 -18.96 4.73 15.28
CA GLY A 139 -19.99 3.94 14.63
C GLY A 139 -19.56 2.47 14.37
N PRO A 140 -20.50 1.62 13.91
CA PRO A 140 -20.16 0.24 13.57
C PRO A 140 -19.09 0.21 12.45
N ALA A 141 -18.05 -0.62 12.64
CA ALA A 141 -16.92 -0.73 11.74
C ALA A 141 -17.35 -1.15 10.33
N GLN A 142 -17.50 -0.18 9.42
CA GLN A 142 -17.91 -0.40 8.02
C GLN A 142 -16.85 -1.16 7.23
N GLY A 143 -15.59 -1.11 7.67
CA GLY A 143 -14.46 -1.83 7.07
C GLY A 143 -14.20 -3.22 7.65
N SER A 144 -15.11 -3.76 8.46
CA SER A 144 -14.97 -5.11 9.00
C SER A 144 -15.01 -6.18 7.92
N THR A 145 -14.33 -7.29 8.13
CA THR A 145 -14.27 -8.42 7.19
C THR A 145 -15.66 -8.94 6.80
N ARG A 146 -16.60 -8.95 7.74
CA ARG A 146 -17.98 -9.39 7.50
C ARG A 146 -18.70 -8.46 6.53
N VAL A 147 -18.66 -7.15 6.79
CA VAL A 147 -19.34 -6.14 5.95
C VAL A 147 -18.72 -6.10 4.56
N ALA A 148 -17.39 -6.12 4.47
CA ALA A 148 -16.68 -6.15 3.19
C ALA A 148 -17.04 -7.41 2.38
N GLY A 149 -17.08 -8.58 3.02
CA GLY A 149 -17.49 -9.83 2.38
C GLY A 149 -18.93 -9.78 1.89
N GLU A 150 -19.85 -9.27 2.70
CA GLU A 150 -21.27 -9.17 2.32
C GLU A 150 -21.47 -8.24 1.10
N ILE A 151 -20.82 -7.09 1.08
CA ILE A 151 -20.87 -6.16 -0.07
C ILE A 151 -20.26 -6.79 -1.32
N LEU A 152 -19.10 -7.46 -1.18
CA LEU A 152 -18.41 -8.09 -2.28
C LEU A 152 -19.29 -9.16 -2.94
N PHE A 153 -19.89 -10.06 -2.16
CA PHE A 153 -20.67 -11.16 -2.67
C PHE A 153 -22.12 -10.81 -3.03
N ARG A 154 -22.64 -9.66 -2.60
CA ARG A 154 -23.98 -9.20 -3.03
C ARG A 154 -23.95 -8.27 -4.23
N HIS A 155 -22.95 -7.39 -4.33
CA HIS A 155 -22.95 -6.32 -5.33
C HIS A 155 -21.78 -6.40 -6.32
N TRP A 156 -20.68 -7.09 -5.96
CA TRP A 156 -19.45 -7.10 -6.73
C TRP A 156 -19.02 -8.51 -7.17
N VAL A 157 -19.98 -9.45 -7.31
CA VAL A 157 -19.69 -10.83 -7.71
C VAL A 157 -19.04 -10.90 -9.10
N LEU A 158 -19.57 -10.16 -10.08
CA LEU A 158 -19.02 -10.19 -11.45
C LEU A 158 -17.57 -9.68 -11.52
N PRO A 159 -17.21 -8.51 -10.94
CA PRO A 159 -15.81 -8.11 -10.85
C PRO A 159 -14.95 -9.12 -10.10
N PHE A 160 -15.43 -9.72 -9.02
CA PHE A 160 -14.72 -10.74 -8.27
C PHE A 160 -14.39 -11.97 -9.13
N GLU A 161 -15.38 -12.46 -9.90
CA GLU A 161 -15.20 -13.59 -10.80
C GLU A 161 -14.24 -13.25 -11.96
N ALA A 162 -14.35 -12.05 -12.53
CA ALA A 162 -13.40 -11.58 -13.55
C ALA A 162 -11.96 -11.54 -13.04
N LEU A 163 -11.74 -11.11 -11.79
CA LEU A 163 -10.42 -11.13 -11.15
C LEU A 163 -9.90 -12.55 -10.92
N SER A 164 -10.76 -13.52 -10.60
CA SER A 164 -10.34 -14.92 -10.45
C SER A 164 -9.88 -15.53 -11.78
N VAL A 165 -10.56 -15.19 -12.90
CA VAL A 165 -10.10 -15.57 -14.25
C VAL A 165 -8.76 -14.89 -14.59
N LEU A 166 -8.59 -13.62 -14.22
CA LEU A 166 -7.33 -12.91 -14.41
C LEU A 166 -6.18 -13.56 -13.62
N LEU A 167 -6.44 -13.99 -12.38
CA LEU A 167 -5.45 -14.72 -11.57
C LEU A 167 -5.06 -16.05 -12.23
N LEU A 168 -6.04 -16.79 -12.77
CA LEU A 168 -5.76 -18.02 -13.51
C LEU A 168 -4.90 -17.73 -14.75
N ALA A 169 -5.25 -16.71 -15.52
CA ALA A 169 -4.48 -16.29 -16.69
C ALA A 169 -3.05 -15.88 -16.33
N ALA A 170 -2.87 -15.15 -15.23
CA ALA A 170 -1.56 -14.77 -14.72
C ALA A 170 -0.72 -15.99 -14.31
N LEU A 171 -1.33 -16.98 -13.63
CA LEU A 171 -0.67 -18.23 -13.27
C LEU A 171 -0.22 -19.01 -14.50
N VAL A 172 -1.12 -19.20 -15.47
CA VAL A 172 -0.79 -19.89 -16.74
C VAL A 172 0.31 -19.15 -17.49
N GLY A 173 0.23 -17.83 -17.58
CA GLY A 173 1.26 -16.98 -18.20
C GLY A 173 2.62 -17.14 -17.54
N ALA A 174 2.68 -17.14 -16.20
CA ALA A 174 3.91 -17.35 -15.44
C ALA A 174 4.53 -18.74 -15.72
N ILE A 175 3.71 -19.79 -15.78
CA ILE A 175 4.17 -21.15 -16.09
C ILE A 175 4.71 -21.22 -17.53
N VAL A 176 4.01 -20.64 -18.50
CA VAL A 176 4.44 -20.65 -19.91
C VAL A 176 5.77 -19.90 -20.09
N LEU A 177 5.91 -18.72 -19.47
CA LEU A 177 7.14 -17.93 -19.57
C LEU A 177 8.32 -18.56 -18.82
N SER A 178 8.07 -19.35 -17.78
CA SER A 178 9.12 -20.06 -17.02
C SER A 178 9.67 -21.31 -17.74
N ARG A 179 8.93 -21.84 -18.75
CA ARG A 179 9.37 -23.00 -19.54
C ARG A 179 10.50 -22.58 -20.50
N LYS A 180 11.71 -23.11 -20.30
CA LYS A 180 12.80 -22.99 -21.28
C LYS A 180 12.37 -23.63 -22.59
N SER A 181 12.45 -22.89 -23.70
CA SER A 181 12.34 -23.47 -25.05
C SER A 181 13.42 -24.54 -25.27
N PRO A 182 13.09 -25.71 -25.79
CA PRO A 182 14.07 -26.77 -26.09
C PRO A 182 14.90 -26.48 -27.34
N GLU A 183 14.84 -25.28 -27.92
CA GLU A 183 15.59 -24.92 -29.14
C GLU A 183 17.07 -24.70 -28.85
N GLY A 184 17.88 -25.71 -29.11
CA GLY A 184 19.35 -25.56 -29.04
C GLY A 184 20.13 -26.88 -29.12
N ARG A 185 19.53 -27.99 -29.51
CA ARG A 185 20.23 -29.30 -29.58
C ARG A 185 20.24 -29.98 -30.95
N GLU A 186 19.78 -29.33 -32.00
CA GLU A 186 19.93 -29.85 -33.37
C GLU A 186 20.93 -28.96 -34.12
N GLY A 187 22.17 -29.39 -34.17
CA GLY A 187 23.20 -28.71 -35.00
C GLY A 187 24.63 -28.91 -34.56
N LYS A 188 25.03 -30.12 -34.15
CA LYS A 188 26.42 -30.57 -34.18
C LYS A 188 26.46 -32.10 -34.36
N SER A 189 26.35 -32.53 -35.60
CA SER A 189 26.87 -33.79 -36.12
C SER A 189 27.77 -33.50 -37.29
#